data_ca7b5fa976e5b91fdaf17b3394e51655
#
_entry.id   ca7b5fa976e5b91fdaf17b3394e51655
#
_cell.length_a   1.000
_cell.length_b   1.000
_cell.length_c   1.000
_cell.angle_alpha   90.00
_cell.angle_beta   90.00
_cell.angle_gamma   90.00
#
_symmetry.space_group_name_H-M   'P 1'
#
loop_
_entity.id
_entity.type
_entity.pdbx_description
1 polymer ?
#
loop_
_entity_poly.entity_id
_entity_poly.type
_entity_poly.pdbx_seq_one_letter_code
_entity_poly.pdbx_strand_id
1 'polypeptide(L)'
;MEVRMTPLARSRPRWRNQLSLQGGGPAQATLVIAMMLAGCAVGPNFKRPNAPTIAYPTPPSAIGPQSVVYGGDVAGDWYRLFQSQSLNALVQEALRANPDLEGARHNLLAAQYELQAVAGSALPQLEVGAKASRAKINGSFLYQPPDALQRTGNQFSLGPSLAYDLDVFGRIRRSIESQAAQTDQVGHQALNVYVTLINEVVLTAFDFAASAEEIAATRALVADLQAQYDLTQTLENAGKTTRSDTLQAKAQLENTRAGLPNLQKQHDIYRNTLLRLTGKAPDDNSLPPLALHDFALPVQLPLSLPSQLVRQRPDVLEAEDTLHLASAQVGVAQAARFPSFNISAQYAQQSGGTGDLFTKAAQVWSIGLNVAQPVFEGGRLRAREQEARQRYLQAEAQYRGTVIDAFIEVADAMQALQHDTDSYNAHNTALDAARANRDLARVQFERGLVSELVVLTAQQQYQNGVLTQVQSDAQRFADAANLFHALGGGWWNVQADAGGEPAILEPVKRNAALSLPGAPYDQP
;
A
#
# COMPACT_ATOMS: atom_id res chain seq x y z
N MET A 1 -58.26 -66.51 11.97
CA MET A 1 -58.19 -66.07 13.39
C MET A 1 -58.62 -64.61 13.38
N GLU A 2 -59.87 -64.40 13.80
CA GLU A 2 -60.62 -63.12 13.80
C GLU A 2 -59.99 -62.15 14.79
N VAL A 3 -59.92 -60.85 14.39
CA VAL A 3 -59.92 -59.77 15.37
C VAL A 3 -60.83 -58.62 14.87
N ARG A 4 -61.77 -58.34 15.73
CA ARG A 4 -62.92 -57.44 15.60
C ARG A 4 -62.53 -55.97 15.35
N MET A 5 -63.24 -55.32 14.44
CA MET A 5 -63.40 -53.88 14.34
C MET A 5 -64.37 -53.36 15.42
N THR A 6 -63.98 -52.24 16.07
CA THR A 6 -64.89 -51.37 16.82
C THR A 6 -64.82 -49.96 16.26
N PRO A 7 -65.96 -49.26 16.06
CA PRO A 7 -66.03 -47.93 15.44
C PRO A 7 -65.83 -46.84 16.47
N LEU A 8 -64.97 -45.89 16.23
CA LEU A 8 -64.82 -44.68 17.01
C LEU A 8 -65.51 -43.48 16.31
N ALA A 9 -66.27 -42.80 17.12
CA ALA A 9 -67.14 -41.70 16.77
C ALA A 9 -66.44 -40.48 16.16
N ARG A 10 -67.09 -39.91 15.12
CA ARG A 10 -66.70 -38.61 14.55
C ARG A 10 -67.14 -37.50 15.51
N SER A 11 -66.21 -36.74 16.09
CA SER A 11 -66.45 -35.42 16.68
C SER A 11 -65.88 -34.34 15.72
N ARG A 12 -66.81 -33.51 15.17
CA ARG A 12 -66.46 -32.31 14.40
C ARG A 12 -66.08 -31.18 15.37
N PRO A 13 -64.90 -30.51 15.23
CA PRO A 13 -64.74 -29.22 15.90
C PRO A 13 -65.31 -28.09 15.05
N ARG A 14 -66.16 -27.31 15.67
CA ARG A 14 -66.71 -26.04 15.19
C ARG A 14 -65.54 -25.00 15.19
N TRP A 15 -65.08 -24.62 14.01
CA TRP A 15 -64.24 -23.43 13.87
C TRP A 15 -65.14 -22.22 13.63
N ARG A 16 -65.41 -21.46 14.66
CA ARG A 16 -66.00 -20.14 14.64
C ARG A 16 -65.04 -19.23 15.38
N ASN A 17 -64.04 -18.66 14.65
CA ASN A 17 -63.28 -17.50 15.13
C ASN A 17 -63.49 -16.37 14.14
N GLN A 18 -64.31 -15.42 14.51
CA GLN A 18 -64.30 -14.09 13.95
C GLN A 18 -62.97 -13.42 14.30
N LEU A 19 -62.14 -13.22 13.31
CA LEU A 19 -61.06 -12.23 13.39
C LEU A 19 -61.71 -10.84 13.21
N SER A 20 -62.03 -10.20 14.32
CA SER A 20 -62.32 -8.78 14.37
C SER A 20 -61.00 -8.04 14.10
N LEU A 21 -60.82 -7.51 12.89
CA LEU A 21 -59.84 -6.49 12.59
C LEU A 21 -60.24 -5.20 13.33
N GLN A 22 -59.88 -5.11 14.62
CA GLN A 22 -59.89 -3.83 15.33
C GLN A 22 -58.70 -2.99 14.88
N GLY A 23 -58.98 -1.74 14.50
CA GLY A 23 -58.12 -0.76 13.94
C GLY A 23 -56.79 -0.59 14.69
N GLY A 24 -55.69 -0.95 14.03
CA GLY A 24 -54.37 -0.53 14.43
C GLY A 24 -54.22 0.95 14.12
N GLY A 25 -54.13 1.78 15.16
CA GLY A 25 -53.90 3.21 15.02
C GLY A 25 -52.56 3.54 14.35
N PRO A 26 -52.35 4.79 13.93
CA PRO A 26 -51.09 5.22 13.22
C PRO A 26 -49.81 4.90 13.97
N ALA A 27 -49.86 4.67 15.28
CA ALA A 27 -48.73 4.26 16.10
C ALA A 27 -48.20 2.84 15.78
N GLN A 28 -49.08 1.90 15.36
CA GLN A 28 -48.66 0.55 14.98
C GLN A 28 -48.04 0.51 13.57
N ALA A 29 -48.49 1.35 12.67
CA ALA A 29 -47.87 1.53 11.35
C ALA A 29 -46.49 2.19 11.48
N THR A 30 -46.32 3.15 12.38
CA THR A 30 -45.04 3.80 12.67
C THR A 30 -44.05 2.82 13.32
N LEU A 31 -44.51 1.91 14.20
CA LEU A 31 -43.65 0.91 14.84
C LEU A 31 -43.18 -0.16 13.83
N VAL A 32 -44.02 -0.58 12.91
CA VAL A 32 -43.68 -1.53 11.83
C VAL A 32 -42.72 -0.88 10.83
N ILE A 33 -42.90 0.39 10.50
CA ILE A 33 -41.97 1.15 9.66
C ILE A 33 -40.64 1.37 10.38
N ALA A 34 -40.64 1.67 11.68
CA ALA A 34 -39.41 1.80 12.48
C ALA A 34 -38.67 0.46 12.63
N MET A 35 -39.37 -0.67 12.78
CA MET A 35 -38.74 -2.01 12.76
C MET A 35 -38.20 -2.42 11.38
N MET A 36 -38.80 -1.96 10.30
CA MET A 36 -38.29 -2.17 8.95
C MET A 36 -37.06 -1.30 8.65
N LEU A 37 -36.91 -0.14 9.28
CA LEU A 37 -35.75 0.74 9.18
C LEU A 37 -34.53 0.24 9.98
N ALA A 38 -34.72 -0.63 10.97
CA ALA A 38 -33.64 -1.36 11.66
C ALA A 38 -33.18 -2.60 10.87
N GLY A 39 -33.35 -2.59 9.54
CA GLY A 39 -33.05 -3.72 8.65
C GLY A 39 -31.64 -4.25 8.80
N CYS A 40 -31.52 -5.55 9.15
CA CYS A 40 -30.27 -6.27 9.14
C CYS A 40 -29.67 -6.24 7.74
N ALA A 41 -28.46 -5.70 7.58
CA ALA A 41 -27.71 -5.82 6.35
C ALA A 41 -27.44 -7.31 6.07
N VAL A 42 -27.78 -7.76 4.88
CA VAL A 42 -27.52 -9.14 4.44
C VAL A 42 -26.03 -9.31 4.14
N GLY A 43 -25.51 -10.51 4.37
CA GLY A 43 -24.10 -10.85 4.09
C GLY A 43 -23.24 -10.99 5.35
N PRO A 44 -22.00 -11.44 5.19
CA PRO A 44 -21.08 -11.58 6.29
C PRO A 44 -20.66 -10.21 6.83
N ASN A 45 -20.53 -10.09 8.15
CA ASN A 45 -19.82 -8.97 8.75
C ASN A 45 -18.32 -9.32 8.74
N PHE A 46 -17.50 -8.39 8.30
CA PHE A 46 -16.06 -8.56 8.32
C PHE A 46 -15.57 -8.81 9.76
N LYS A 47 -14.67 -9.77 9.88
CA LYS A 47 -13.94 -10.02 11.11
C LYS A 47 -12.46 -10.05 10.76
N ARG A 48 -11.70 -9.23 11.45
CA ARG A 48 -10.25 -9.20 11.30
C ARG A 48 -9.68 -10.59 11.55
N PRO A 49 -8.82 -11.11 10.67
CA PRO A 49 -8.14 -12.38 10.90
C PRO A 49 -7.30 -12.34 12.18
N ASN A 50 -7.23 -13.46 12.89
CA ASN A 50 -6.33 -13.57 14.02
C ASN A 50 -4.89 -13.55 13.54
N ALA A 51 -4.00 -12.90 14.30
CA ALA A 51 -2.57 -12.96 14.03
C ALA A 51 -2.11 -14.42 14.02
N PRO A 52 -1.32 -14.85 13.02
CA PRO A 52 -0.85 -16.21 12.96
C PRO A 52 0.10 -16.51 14.13
N THR A 53 0.11 -17.77 14.58
CA THR A 53 1.02 -18.26 15.62
C THR A 53 2.38 -18.60 14.99
N ILE A 54 3.02 -17.63 14.34
CA ILE A 54 4.36 -17.78 13.77
C ILE A 54 5.36 -17.25 14.80
N ALA A 55 6.44 -17.99 15.02
CA ALA A 55 7.57 -17.56 15.84
C ALA A 55 8.76 -17.29 14.92
N TYR A 56 9.52 -16.24 15.20
CA TYR A 56 10.84 -16.09 14.58
C TYR A 56 11.77 -17.21 15.03
N PRO A 57 12.76 -17.62 14.21
CA PRO A 57 13.91 -18.35 14.72
C PRO A 57 14.45 -17.60 15.94
N THR A 58 14.91 -18.34 16.97
CA THR A 58 15.41 -17.70 18.20
C THR A 58 16.43 -16.63 17.85
N PRO A 59 16.13 -15.33 18.05
CA PRO A 59 17.04 -14.28 17.66
C PRO A 59 18.28 -14.33 18.55
N PRO A 60 19.48 -14.06 17.99
CA PRO A 60 20.66 -13.88 18.82
C PRO A 60 20.45 -12.68 19.77
N SER A 61 21.02 -12.74 20.96
CA SER A 61 20.94 -11.62 21.92
C SER A 61 21.71 -10.37 21.46
N ALA A 62 22.67 -10.56 20.57
CA ALA A 62 23.48 -9.50 19.95
C ALA A 62 23.97 -9.94 18.58
N ILE A 63 24.18 -8.98 17.67
CA ILE A 63 24.80 -9.15 16.37
C ILE A 63 26.01 -8.20 16.32
N GLY A 64 27.21 -8.78 16.48
CA GLY A 64 28.42 -7.97 16.68
C GLY A 64 28.28 -7.00 17.86
N PRO A 65 28.49 -5.69 17.67
CA PRO A 65 28.35 -4.68 18.74
C PRO A 65 26.90 -4.27 19.02
N GLN A 66 25.93 -4.71 18.22
CA GLN A 66 24.53 -4.31 18.29
C GLN A 66 23.74 -5.29 19.15
N SER A 67 22.97 -4.78 20.12
CA SER A 67 22.06 -5.59 20.95
C SER A 67 20.69 -5.76 20.31
N VAL A 68 20.13 -6.96 20.32
CA VAL A 68 18.77 -7.22 19.83
C VAL A 68 17.78 -7.11 20.98
N VAL A 69 16.80 -6.21 20.84
CA VAL A 69 15.76 -5.94 21.85
C VAL A 69 14.44 -6.57 21.37
N TYR A 70 14.15 -7.76 21.88
CA TYR A 70 12.91 -8.47 21.55
C TYR A 70 11.69 -7.77 22.16
N GLY A 71 10.65 -7.53 21.35
CA GLY A 71 9.49 -6.72 21.73
C GLY A 71 9.76 -5.21 21.68
N GLY A 72 10.94 -4.80 21.18
CA GLY A 72 11.27 -3.41 20.95
C GLY A 72 10.41 -2.80 19.84
N ASP A 73 10.11 -1.53 19.97
CA ASP A 73 9.32 -0.77 18.99
C ASP A 73 10.24 0.03 18.06
N VAL A 74 9.83 0.19 16.80
CA VAL A 74 10.60 0.93 15.78
C VAL A 74 10.27 2.41 15.90
N ALA A 75 11.30 3.26 16.03
CA ALA A 75 11.12 4.71 16.03
C ALA A 75 10.66 5.20 14.64
N GLY A 76 9.78 6.20 14.62
CA GLY A 76 9.27 6.77 13.35
C GLY A 76 10.36 7.48 12.53
N ASP A 77 11.40 7.93 13.18
CA ASP A 77 12.57 8.59 12.61
C ASP A 77 13.84 7.72 12.72
N TRP A 78 13.69 6.39 12.57
CA TRP A 78 14.75 5.40 12.73
C TRP A 78 16.02 5.70 11.93
N TYR A 79 15.92 6.41 10.79
CA TYR A 79 17.08 6.84 9.99
C TYR A 79 18.03 7.77 10.74
N ARG A 80 17.57 8.46 11.80
CA ARG A 80 18.42 9.27 12.68
C ARG A 80 19.38 8.45 13.55
N LEU A 81 19.08 7.16 13.73
CA LEU A 81 19.95 6.25 14.47
C LEU A 81 21.32 6.05 13.80
N PHE A 82 21.42 6.34 12.49
CA PHE A 82 22.69 6.36 11.77
C PHE A 82 23.54 7.63 12.00
N GLN A 83 23.08 8.56 12.82
CA GLN A 83 23.78 9.73 13.34
C GLN A 83 24.33 10.71 12.28
N SER A 84 23.83 10.67 11.06
CA SER A 84 24.25 11.55 9.97
C SER A 84 23.25 12.69 9.76
N GLN A 85 23.70 13.94 9.93
CA GLN A 85 22.88 15.12 9.69
C GLN A 85 22.54 15.29 8.21
N SER A 86 23.49 14.96 7.32
CA SER A 86 23.29 14.96 5.85
C SER A 86 22.20 13.99 5.43
N LEU A 87 22.22 12.75 5.97
CA LEU A 87 21.18 11.75 5.73
C LEU A 87 19.81 12.24 6.21
N ASN A 88 19.74 12.80 7.43
CA ASN A 88 18.50 13.31 7.97
C ASN A 88 17.90 14.41 7.09
N ALA A 89 18.74 15.32 6.59
CA ALA A 89 18.32 16.39 5.69
C ALA A 89 17.78 15.84 4.36
N LEU A 90 18.44 14.82 3.78
CA LEU A 90 17.99 14.15 2.55
C LEU A 90 16.64 13.48 2.72
N VAL A 91 16.43 12.72 3.81
CA VAL A 91 15.13 12.07 4.08
C VAL A 91 14.05 13.12 4.25
N GLN A 92 14.28 14.18 5.02
CA GLN A 92 13.30 15.25 5.20
C GLN A 92 12.97 15.97 3.88
N GLU A 93 13.97 16.21 3.03
CA GLU A 93 13.77 16.81 1.71
C GLU A 93 12.94 15.88 0.81
N ALA A 94 13.25 14.58 0.79
CA ALA A 94 12.50 13.59 0.04
C ALA A 94 11.02 13.53 0.50
N LEU A 95 10.77 13.48 1.80
CA LEU A 95 9.41 13.46 2.36
C LEU A 95 8.61 14.73 2.01
N ARG A 96 9.29 15.86 1.80
CA ARG A 96 8.67 17.12 1.44
C ARG A 96 8.42 17.28 -0.05
N ALA A 97 9.32 16.80 -0.91
CA ALA A 97 9.40 17.18 -2.32
C ALA A 97 9.31 16.01 -3.31
N ASN A 98 9.18 14.76 -2.82
CA ASN A 98 9.09 13.59 -3.70
C ASN A 98 7.75 13.56 -4.46
N PRO A 99 7.77 13.51 -5.82
CA PRO A 99 6.54 13.52 -6.62
C PRO A 99 5.69 12.24 -6.46
N ASP A 100 6.30 11.08 -6.19
CA ASP A 100 5.58 9.82 -6.02
C ASP A 100 4.77 9.85 -4.72
N LEU A 101 5.34 10.44 -3.65
CA LEU A 101 4.66 10.63 -2.37
C LEU A 101 3.51 11.65 -2.50
N GLU A 102 3.71 12.74 -3.24
CA GLU A 102 2.66 13.70 -3.57
C GLU A 102 1.53 13.03 -4.36
N GLY A 103 1.88 12.22 -5.36
CA GLY A 103 0.92 11.43 -6.14
C GLY A 103 0.11 10.48 -5.27
N ALA A 104 0.75 9.77 -4.34
CA ALA A 104 0.07 8.88 -3.39
C ALA A 104 -0.91 9.63 -2.48
N ARG A 105 -0.55 10.84 -2.01
CA ARG A 105 -1.44 11.71 -1.23
C ARG A 105 -2.68 12.11 -2.03
N HIS A 106 -2.51 12.53 -3.27
CA HIS A 106 -3.64 12.91 -4.12
C HIS A 106 -4.53 11.72 -4.48
N ASN A 107 -3.95 10.52 -4.64
CA ASN A 107 -4.72 9.30 -4.84
C ASN A 107 -5.59 8.96 -3.61
N LEU A 108 -5.06 9.11 -2.40
CA LEU A 108 -5.83 8.96 -1.16
C LEU A 108 -6.98 9.97 -1.08
N LEU A 109 -6.72 11.25 -1.41
CA LEU A 109 -7.77 12.28 -1.45
C LEU A 109 -8.86 11.93 -2.47
N ALA A 110 -8.49 11.44 -3.65
CA ALA A 110 -9.44 11.01 -4.67
C ALA A 110 -10.31 9.84 -4.17
N ALA A 111 -9.72 8.84 -3.50
CA ALA A 111 -10.46 7.73 -2.91
C ALA A 111 -11.45 8.19 -1.81
N GLN A 112 -11.08 9.19 -1.01
CA GLN A 112 -11.98 9.77 0.00
C GLN A 112 -13.17 10.50 -0.63
N TYR A 113 -12.95 11.25 -1.72
CA TYR A 113 -14.06 11.88 -2.45
C TYR A 113 -14.95 10.85 -3.14
N GLU A 114 -14.40 9.75 -3.64
CA GLU A 114 -15.18 8.64 -4.20
C GLU A 114 -16.05 7.98 -3.11
N LEU A 115 -15.51 7.78 -1.90
CA LEU A 115 -16.30 7.31 -0.76
C LEU A 115 -17.46 8.26 -0.45
N GLN A 116 -17.23 9.58 -0.49
CA GLN A 116 -18.29 10.56 -0.31
C GLN A 116 -19.36 10.48 -1.42
N ALA A 117 -18.94 10.30 -2.67
CA ALA A 117 -19.84 10.15 -3.81
C ALA A 117 -20.71 8.88 -3.68
N VAL A 118 -20.11 7.75 -3.30
CA VAL A 118 -20.83 6.49 -3.05
C VAL A 118 -21.77 6.63 -1.86
N ALA A 119 -21.35 7.27 -0.76
CA ALA A 119 -22.19 7.54 0.40
C ALA A 119 -23.38 8.44 0.06
N GLY A 120 -23.23 9.37 -0.88
CA GLY A 120 -24.30 10.18 -1.42
C GLY A 120 -25.45 9.37 -2.04
N SER A 121 -25.20 8.14 -2.50
CA SER A 121 -26.24 7.25 -3.03
C SER A 121 -27.24 6.76 -1.98
N ALA A 122 -26.91 6.88 -0.68
CA ALA A 122 -27.82 6.59 0.42
C ALA A 122 -28.83 7.73 0.71
N LEU A 123 -28.69 8.87 0.04
CA LEU A 123 -29.55 10.03 0.20
C LEU A 123 -30.55 10.14 -0.96
N PRO A 124 -31.70 10.80 -0.75
CA PRO A 124 -32.64 11.09 -1.83
C PRO A 124 -31.97 11.91 -2.93
N GLN A 125 -32.16 11.51 -4.19
CA GLN A 125 -31.64 12.20 -5.37
C GLN A 125 -32.75 13.13 -5.93
N LEU A 126 -32.45 14.42 -6.06
CA LEU A 126 -33.32 15.42 -6.63
C LEU A 126 -32.78 15.92 -7.96
N GLU A 127 -33.59 15.78 -9.00
CA GLU A 127 -33.24 16.21 -10.36
C GLU A 127 -34.31 17.19 -10.87
N VAL A 128 -33.91 18.20 -11.63
CA VAL A 128 -34.80 19.05 -12.39
C VAL A 128 -34.58 18.78 -13.87
N GLY A 129 -35.63 18.28 -14.53
CA GLY A 129 -35.58 17.90 -15.93
C GLY A 129 -36.51 18.71 -16.82
N ALA A 130 -36.09 18.99 -18.04
CA ALA A 130 -36.91 19.52 -19.11
C ALA A 130 -36.94 18.52 -20.27
N LYS A 131 -38.13 18.20 -20.77
CA LYS A 131 -38.31 17.27 -21.89
C LYS A 131 -39.24 17.88 -22.94
N ALA A 132 -38.79 17.85 -24.19
CA ALA A 132 -39.65 18.13 -25.35
C ALA A 132 -39.68 16.89 -26.24
N SER A 133 -40.85 16.40 -26.55
CA SER A 133 -41.04 15.24 -27.42
C SER A 133 -42.21 15.45 -28.38
N ARG A 134 -42.12 14.86 -29.55
CA ARG A 134 -43.22 14.77 -30.52
C ARG A 134 -43.49 13.30 -30.80
N ALA A 135 -44.67 12.87 -30.52
CA ALA A 135 -45.07 11.48 -30.68
C ALA A 135 -46.42 11.36 -31.41
N LYS A 136 -46.55 10.31 -32.19
CA LYS A 136 -47.85 9.87 -32.71
C LYS A 136 -48.38 8.81 -31.76
N ILE A 137 -49.47 9.14 -31.06
CA ILE A 137 -50.15 8.22 -30.12
C ILE A 137 -51.23 7.46 -30.89
N ASN A 138 -51.23 6.14 -30.75
CA ASN A 138 -52.30 5.30 -31.28
C ASN A 138 -53.31 5.02 -30.18
N GLY A 139 -54.60 5.38 -30.42
CA GLY A 139 -55.68 5.31 -29.45
C GLY A 139 -56.14 3.90 -29.06
N SER A 140 -55.61 2.86 -29.71
CA SER A 140 -55.95 1.46 -29.37
C SER A 140 -55.56 1.06 -27.93
N PHE A 141 -54.69 1.80 -27.29
CA PHE A 141 -54.28 1.59 -25.90
C PHE A 141 -55.29 2.09 -24.87
N LEU A 142 -56.28 2.92 -25.27
CA LEU A 142 -57.18 3.61 -24.34
C LEU A 142 -58.62 3.12 -24.41
N TYR A 143 -58.91 1.90 -24.91
CA TYR A 143 -60.29 1.37 -25.09
C TYR A 143 -61.22 2.27 -25.91
N GLN A 144 -60.67 3.11 -26.78
CA GLN A 144 -61.40 3.98 -27.70
C GLN A 144 -61.35 3.43 -29.14
N PRO A 145 -62.33 3.70 -29.99
CA PRO A 145 -62.32 3.26 -31.36
C PRO A 145 -61.06 3.67 -32.10
N PRO A 146 -60.48 2.83 -32.96
CA PRO A 146 -59.17 3.06 -33.61
C PRO A 146 -59.04 4.37 -34.39
N ASP A 147 -60.14 4.92 -34.86
CA ASP A 147 -60.15 6.12 -35.72
C ASP A 147 -60.23 7.45 -34.95
N ALA A 148 -60.51 7.41 -33.61
CA ALA A 148 -60.74 8.63 -32.85
C ALA A 148 -59.48 9.30 -32.32
N LEU A 149 -58.32 8.64 -32.28
CA LEU A 149 -57.17 9.14 -31.53
C LEU A 149 -55.78 8.88 -32.21
N GLN A 150 -55.69 8.88 -33.53
CA GLN A 150 -54.40 9.03 -34.19
C GLN A 150 -53.99 10.49 -34.17
N ARG A 151 -53.46 10.98 -33.06
CA ARG A 151 -52.95 12.37 -32.96
C ARG A 151 -51.43 12.36 -32.85
N THR A 152 -50.80 13.08 -33.78
CA THR A 152 -49.40 13.51 -33.59
C THR A 152 -49.43 14.77 -32.73
N GLY A 153 -48.81 14.70 -31.56
CA GLY A 153 -48.78 15.79 -30.61
C GLY A 153 -47.37 16.10 -30.13
N ASN A 154 -47.14 17.33 -29.76
CA ASN A 154 -45.98 17.70 -28.97
C ASN A 154 -46.28 17.51 -27.48
N GLN A 155 -45.28 17.22 -26.71
CA GLN A 155 -45.31 17.16 -25.27
C GLN A 155 -44.11 17.89 -24.70
N PHE A 156 -44.36 18.90 -23.91
CA PHE A 156 -43.37 19.62 -23.16
C PHE A 156 -43.58 19.32 -21.68
N SER A 157 -42.46 19.03 -20.97
CA SER A 157 -42.51 18.77 -19.53
C SER A 157 -41.32 19.45 -18.88
N LEU A 158 -41.55 20.11 -17.74
CA LEU A 158 -40.52 20.77 -16.93
C LEU A 158 -40.85 20.56 -15.45
N GLY A 159 -39.93 20.08 -14.66
CA GLY A 159 -40.16 19.97 -13.22
C GLY A 159 -39.11 19.14 -12.49
N PRO A 160 -39.16 19.17 -11.13
CA PRO A 160 -38.34 18.32 -10.28
C PRO A 160 -38.89 16.90 -10.20
N SER A 161 -37.93 15.95 -10.09
CA SER A 161 -38.20 14.55 -9.72
C SER A 161 -37.28 14.13 -8.59
N LEU A 162 -37.78 13.33 -7.67
CA LEU A 162 -37.06 12.76 -6.54
C LEU A 162 -37.07 11.25 -6.64
N ALA A 163 -35.91 10.64 -6.47
CA ALA A 163 -35.75 9.19 -6.34
C ALA A 163 -35.01 8.86 -5.04
N TYR A 164 -35.48 7.85 -4.33
CA TYR A 164 -34.88 7.41 -3.10
C TYR A 164 -34.95 5.88 -2.96
N ASP A 165 -33.79 5.23 -2.93
CA ASP A 165 -33.71 3.79 -2.69
C ASP A 165 -33.68 3.50 -1.20
N LEU A 166 -34.75 2.79 -0.73
CA LEU A 166 -34.80 2.31 0.66
C LEU A 166 -33.89 1.08 0.80
N ASP A 167 -32.81 1.21 1.56
CA ASP A 167 -31.82 0.15 1.73
C ASP A 167 -32.23 -0.89 2.80
N VAL A 168 -33.37 -1.57 2.56
CA VAL A 168 -33.96 -2.53 3.50
C VAL A 168 -33.02 -3.72 3.76
N PHE A 169 -32.36 -4.23 2.71
CA PHE A 169 -31.49 -5.40 2.79
C PHE A 169 -30.00 -5.04 2.84
N GLY A 170 -29.64 -3.77 2.90
CA GLY A 170 -28.28 -3.31 3.13
C GLY A 170 -27.38 -3.31 1.89
N ARG A 171 -27.93 -3.34 0.68
CA ARG A 171 -27.13 -3.28 -0.56
C ARG A 171 -26.29 -2.01 -0.63
N ILE A 172 -26.89 -0.85 -0.33
CA ILE A 172 -26.19 0.45 -0.35
C ILE A 172 -25.19 0.52 0.81
N ARG A 173 -25.58 0.12 2.02
CA ARG A 173 -24.67 0.07 3.17
C ARG A 173 -23.45 -0.80 2.91
N ARG A 174 -23.62 -2.00 2.32
CA ARG A 174 -22.50 -2.88 1.94
C ARG A 174 -21.65 -2.29 0.80
N SER A 175 -22.24 -1.52 -0.11
CA SER A 175 -21.49 -0.80 -1.14
C SER A 175 -20.62 0.32 -0.53
N ILE A 176 -21.16 1.06 0.44
CA ILE A 176 -20.41 2.09 1.18
C ILE A 176 -19.30 1.44 2.01
N GLU A 177 -19.58 0.32 2.70
CA GLU A 177 -18.57 -0.46 3.43
C GLU A 177 -17.43 -0.95 2.51
N SER A 178 -17.78 -1.47 1.33
CA SER A 178 -16.78 -1.87 0.32
C SER A 178 -15.91 -0.69 -0.13
N GLN A 179 -16.52 0.48 -0.37
CA GLN A 179 -15.79 1.68 -0.78
C GLN A 179 -14.95 2.26 0.38
N ALA A 180 -15.41 2.17 1.61
CA ALA A 180 -14.63 2.57 2.78
C ALA A 180 -13.38 1.69 2.93
N ALA A 181 -13.53 0.36 2.85
CA ALA A 181 -12.39 -0.56 2.86
C ALA A 181 -11.41 -0.30 1.70
N GLN A 182 -11.91 0.08 0.51
CA GLN A 182 -11.06 0.49 -0.61
C GLN A 182 -10.30 1.79 -0.30
N THR A 183 -10.92 2.74 0.39
CA THR A 183 -10.27 3.99 0.80
C THR A 183 -9.18 3.72 1.84
N ASP A 184 -9.44 2.83 2.81
CA ASP A 184 -8.45 2.40 3.80
C ASP A 184 -7.28 1.68 3.12
N GLN A 185 -7.54 0.80 2.14
CA GLN A 185 -6.52 0.16 1.29
C GLN A 185 -5.61 1.19 0.62
N VAL A 186 -6.18 2.23 -0.03
CA VAL A 186 -5.40 3.30 -0.67
C VAL A 186 -4.59 4.08 0.38
N GLY A 187 -5.12 4.26 1.59
CA GLY A 187 -4.39 4.84 2.71
C GLY A 187 -3.16 4.04 3.10
N HIS A 188 -3.28 2.71 3.23
CA HIS A 188 -2.15 1.85 3.54
C HIS A 188 -1.15 1.73 2.38
N GLN A 189 -1.60 1.83 1.11
CA GLN A 189 -0.71 1.97 -0.05
C GLN A 189 0.12 3.26 0.03
N ALA A 190 -0.49 4.37 0.41
CA ALA A 190 0.24 5.62 0.57
C ALA A 190 1.26 5.56 1.71
N LEU A 191 0.95 4.86 2.82
CA LEU A 191 1.91 4.56 3.88
C LEU A 191 3.06 3.67 3.40
N ASN A 192 2.78 2.68 2.56
CA ASN A 192 3.82 1.83 1.98
C ASN A 192 4.78 2.65 1.10
N VAL A 193 4.27 3.58 0.29
CA VAL A 193 5.10 4.53 -0.47
C VAL A 193 5.97 5.37 0.46
N TYR A 194 5.42 5.87 1.58
CA TYR A 194 6.16 6.64 2.58
C TYR A 194 7.32 5.85 3.21
N VAL A 195 7.05 4.63 3.68
CA VAL A 195 8.07 3.77 4.32
C VAL A 195 9.14 3.35 3.33
N THR A 196 8.73 2.98 2.11
CA THR A 196 9.65 2.58 1.03
C THR A 196 10.53 3.75 0.60
N LEU A 197 9.98 4.97 0.47
CA LEU A 197 10.74 6.17 0.12
C LEU A 197 11.87 6.44 1.13
N ILE A 198 11.57 6.36 2.44
CA ILE A 198 12.60 6.53 3.46
C ILE A 198 13.72 5.51 3.28
N ASN A 199 13.37 4.24 3.10
CA ASN A 199 14.35 3.17 2.93
C ASN A 199 15.20 3.37 1.65
N GLU A 200 14.57 3.70 0.51
CA GLU A 200 15.28 3.98 -0.74
C GLU A 200 16.26 5.14 -0.62
N VAL A 201 15.88 6.23 0.07
CA VAL A 201 16.79 7.36 0.31
C VAL A 201 17.98 6.94 1.15
N VAL A 202 17.74 6.18 2.23
CA VAL A 202 18.78 5.71 3.15
C VAL A 202 19.76 4.77 2.44
N LEU A 203 19.24 3.76 1.72
CA LEU A 203 20.08 2.80 0.98
C LEU A 203 20.90 3.50 -0.11
N THR A 204 20.25 4.37 -0.91
CA THR A 204 20.95 5.10 -1.98
C THR A 204 22.01 6.06 -1.42
N ALA A 205 21.78 6.64 -0.22
CA ALA A 205 22.77 7.48 0.44
C ALA A 205 24.00 6.67 0.89
N PHE A 206 23.83 5.46 1.39
CA PHE A 206 24.94 4.55 1.72
C PHE A 206 25.71 4.14 0.47
N ASP A 207 25.03 3.75 -0.59
CA ASP A 207 25.63 3.38 -1.87
C ASP A 207 26.40 4.55 -2.50
N PHE A 208 25.83 5.76 -2.45
CA PHE A 208 26.48 6.96 -2.96
C PHE A 208 27.77 7.26 -2.19
N ALA A 209 27.75 7.18 -0.85
CA ALA A 209 28.91 7.39 -0.01
C ALA A 209 29.97 6.29 -0.23
N ALA A 210 29.57 5.02 -0.26
CA ALA A 210 30.47 3.89 -0.49
C ALA A 210 31.14 3.98 -1.86
N SER A 211 30.40 4.30 -2.92
CA SER A 211 30.94 4.43 -4.27
C SER A 211 32.00 5.54 -4.39
N ALA A 212 31.86 6.63 -3.63
CA ALA A 212 32.88 7.68 -3.57
C ALA A 212 34.18 7.18 -2.94
N GLU A 213 34.11 6.40 -1.86
CA GLU A 213 35.26 5.79 -1.20
C GLU A 213 35.88 4.68 -2.05
N GLU A 214 35.08 3.85 -2.74
CA GLU A 214 35.56 2.86 -3.70
C GLU A 214 36.34 3.51 -4.86
N ILE A 215 35.86 4.63 -5.40
CA ILE A 215 36.56 5.39 -6.44
C ILE A 215 37.88 5.91 -5.89
N ALA A 216 37.91 6.45 -4.67
CA ALA A 216 39.14 6.94 -4.06
C ALA A 216 40.18 5.82 -3.84
N ALA A 217 39.74 4.68 -3.28
CA ALA A 217 40.59 3.50 -3.08
C ALA A 217 41.12 2.90 -4.40
N THR A 218 40.26 2.82 -5.43
CA THR A 218 40.65 2.33 -6.76
C THR A 218 41.66 3.27 -7.44
N ARG A 219 41.51 4.60 -7.28
CA ARG A 219 42.48 5.56 -7.77
C ARG A 219 43.87 5.38 -7.09
N ALA A 220 43.86 5.15 -5.76
CA ALA A 220 45.08 4.85 -5.03
C ALA A 220 45.74 3.55 -5.53
N LEU A 221 44.92 2.49 -5.73
CA LEU A 221 45.41 1.23 -6.29
C LEU A 221 45.98 1.40 -7.70
N VAL A 222 45.34 2.19 -8.59
CA VAL A 222 45.87 2.51 -9.93
C VAL A 222 47.21 3.23 -9.84
N ALA A 223 47.37 4.17 -8.89
CA ALA A 223 48.67 4.85 -8.69
C ALA A 223 49.78 3.89 -8.24
N ASP A 224 49.48 2.96 -7.32
CA ASP A 224 50.43 1.94 -6.86
C ASP A 224 50.80 0.96 -7.98
N LEU A 225 49.83 0.53 -8.79
CA LEU A 225 50.09 -0.34 -9.96
C LEU A 225 50.87 0.37 -11.07
N GLN A 226 50.66 1.68 -11.25
CA GLN A 226 51.46 2.48 -12.17
C GLN A 226 52.94 2.52 -11.71
N ALA A 227 53.19 2.78 -10.42
CA ALA A 227 54.53 2.75 -9.86
C ALA A 227 55.18 1.37 -10.01
N GLN A 228 54.42 0.28 -9.83
CA GLN A 228 54.91 -1.08 -10.05
C GLN A 228 55.31 -1.33 -11.52
N TYR A 229 54.44 -0.90 -12.47
CA TYR A 229 54.75 -1.02 -13.90
C TYR A 229 56.02 -0.24 -14.29
N ASP A 230 56.14 1.02 -13.83
CA ASP A 230 57.30 1.87 -14.13
C ASP A 230 58.62 1.28 -13.58
N LEU A 231 58.56 0.72 -12.37
CA LEU A 231 59.70 0.00 -11.78
C LEU A 231 60.06 -1.24 -12.58
N THR A 232 59.07 -2.08 -12.91
CA THR A 232 59.32 -3.32 -13.67
C THR A 232 59.89 -3.02 -15.05
N GLN A 233 59.42 -1.95 -15.72
CA GLN A 233 59.99 -1.47 -17.00
C GLN A 233 61.45 -1.01 -16.85
N THR A 234 61.77 -0.32 -15.76
CA THR A 234 63.16 0.10 -15.47
C THR A 234 64.05 -1.11 -15.25
N LEU A 235 63.58 -2.13 -14.55
CA LEU A 235 64.29 -3.38 -14.32
C LEU A 235 64.51 -4.20 -15.61
N GLU A 236 63.51 -4.23 -16.53
CA GLU A 236 63.61 -4.84 -17.85
C GLU A 236 64.73 -4.15 -18.67
N ASN A 237 64.70 -2.82 -18.74
CA ASN A 237 65.72 -2.05 -19.44
C ASN A 237 67.14 -2.29 -18.89
N ALA A 238 67.22 -2.58 -17.58
CA ALA A 238 68.51 -2.96 -16.94
C ALA A 238 68.87 -4.45 -17.07
N GLY A 239 68.05 -5.26 -17.76
CA GLY A 239 68.21 -6.70 -17.92
C GLY A 239 68.00 -7.52 -16.64
N LYS A 240 67.33 -6.97 -15.63
CA LYS A 240 67.13 -7.59 -14.31
C LYS A 240 65.76 -8.29 -14.16
N THR A 241 64.84 -8.13 -15.11
CA THR A 241 63.57 -8.82 -15.16
C THR A 241 63.15 -9.12 -16.61
N THR A 242 62.13 -9.90 -16.84
CA THR A 242 61.70 -10.32 -18.17
C THR A 242 60.66 -9.36 -18.76
N ARG A 243 60.56 -9.29 -20.09
CA ARG A 243 59.48 -8.58 -20.79
C ARG A 243 58.09 -9.13 -20.41
N SER A 244 58.02 -10.43 -20.07
CA SER A 244 56.78 -11.05 -19.58
C SER A 244 56.29 -10.39 -18.30
N ASP A 245 57.19 -10.12 -17.34
CA ASP A 245 56.82 -9.49 -16.06
C ASP A 245 56.33 -8.06 -16.27
N THR A 246 56.97 -7.29 -17.17
CA THR A 246 56.54 -5.94 -17.53
C THR A 246 55.15 -5.93 -18.20
N LEU A 247 54.88 -6.88 -19.12
CA LEU A 247 53.57 -7.01 -19.77
C LEU A 247 52.51 -7.44 -18.79
N GLN A 248 52.79 -8.29 -17.81
CA GLN A 248 51.90 -8.70 -16.75
C GLN A 248 51.56 -7.51 -15.84
N ALA A 249 52.52 -6.73 -15.40
CA ALA A 249 52.31 -5.52 -14.62
C ALA A 249 51.43 -4.50 -15.37
N LYS A 250 51.70 -4.30 -16.68
CA LYS A 250 50.88 -3.44 -17.54
C LYS A 250 49.46 -3.94 -17.66
N ALA A 251 49.25 -5.24 -17.88
CA ALA A 251 47.90 -5.82 -17.99
C ALA A 251 47.10 -5.63 -16.69
N GLN A 252 47.73 -5.81 -15.53
CA GLN A 252 47.09 -5.59 -14.23
C GLN A 252 46.70 -4.12 -14.03
N LEU A 253 47.62 -3.17 -14.36
CA LEU A 253 47.33 -1.74 -14.30
C LEU A 253 46.12 -1.36 -15.17
N GLU A 254 46.15 -1.77 -16.46
CA GLU A 254 45.10 -1.37 -17.40
C GLU A 254 43.73 -2.03 -17.08
N ASN A 255 43.74 -3.28 -16.57
CA ASN A 255 42.50 -3.93 -16.09
C ASN A 255 41.89 -3.18 -14.91
N THR A 256 42.69 -2.77 -13.93
CA THR A 256 42.22 -1.98 -12.79
C THR A 256 41.75 -0.60 -13.22
N ARG A 257 42.51 0.07 -14.12
CA ARG A 257 42.13 1.37 -14.68
C ARG A 257 40.82 1.31 -15.46
N ALA A 258 40.56 0.22 -16.20
CA ALA A 258 39.33 0.00 -16.95
C ALA A 258 38.08 -0.18 -16.02
N GLY A 259 38.27 -0.57 -14.77
CA GLY A 259 37.20 -0.63 -13.77
C GLY A 259 36.72 0.75 -13.30
N LEU A 260 37.60 1.76 -13.29
CA LEU A 260 37.27 3.08 -12.73
C LEU A 260 36.10 3.79 -13.41
N PRO A 261 35.93 3.82 -14.74
CA PRO A 261 34.78 4.42 -15.39
C PRO A 261 33.46 3.75 -15.00
N ASN A 262 33.44 2.44 -14.71
CA ASN A 262 32.25 1.74 -14.24
C ASN A 262 31.83 2.19 -12.83
N LEU A 263 32.80 2.35 -11.92
CA LEU A 263 32.54 2.88 -10.57
C LEU A 263 32.02 4.33 -10.64
N GLN A 264 32.63 5.17 -11.49
CA GLN A 264 32.19 6.55 -11.71
C GLN A 264 30.75 6.59 -12.25
N LYS A 265 30.44 5.76 -13.26
CA LYS A 265 29.08 5.63 -13.78
C LYS A 265 28.10 5.24 -12.68
N GLN A 266 28.44 4.28 -11.82
CA GLN A 266 27.55 3.84 -10.75
C GLN A 266 27.34 4.94 -9.71
N HIS A 267 28.40 5.66 -9.34
CA HIS A 267 28.31 6.82 -8.46
C HIS A 267 27.39 7.91 -9.03
N ASP A 268 27.48 8.21 -10.34
CA ASP A 268 26.60 9.17 -11.01
C ASP A 268 25.14 8.68 -11.02
N ILE A 269 24.91 7.36 -11.16
CA ILE A 269 23.57 6.77 -11.07
C ILE A 269 22.99 6.97 -9.67
N TYR A 270 23.74 6.69 -8.60
CA TYR A 270 23.30 6.92 -7.23
C TYR A 270 23.01 8.39 -6.96
N ARG A 271 23.88 9.30 -7.43
CA ARG A 271 23.64 10.74 -7.38
C ARG A 271 22.30 11.13 -8.03
N ASN A 272 22.06 10.67 -9.25
CA ASN A 272 20.84 10.98 -9.99
C ASN A 272 19.61 10.36 -9.33
N THR A 273 19.74 9.19 -8.70
CA THR A 273 18.66 8.56 -7.92
C THR A 273 18.32 9.41 -6.69
N LEU A 274 19.30 9.90 -5.93
CA LEU A 274 19.07 10.80 -4.80
C LEU A 274 18.38 12.10 -5.23
N LEU A 275 18.79 12.68 -6.38
CA LEU A 275 18.12 13.86 -6.93
C LEU A 275 16.66 13.57 -7.27
N ARG A 276 16.36 12.45 -7.92
CA ARG A 276 14.99 12.01 -8.21
C ARG A 276 14.17 11.83 -6.92
N LEU A 277 14.73 11.13 -5.93
CA LEU A 277 14.05 10.89 -4.66
C LEU A 277 13.77 12.18 -3.89
N THR A 278 14.63 13.19 -4.01
CA THR A 278 14.46 14.52 -3.41
C THR A 278 13.72 15.52 -4.30
N GLY A 279 13.15 15.06 -5.43
CA GLY A 279 12.37 15.90 -6.33
C GLY A 279 13.17 16.96 -7.10
N LYS A 280 14.48 16.72 -7.31
CA LYS A 280 15.41 17.66 -7.94
C LYS A 280 15.75 17.26 -9.37
N ALA A 281 16.14 18.25 -10.18
CA ALA A 281 16.59 18.04 -11.55
C ALA A 281 18.05 17.53 -11.59
N PRO A 282 18.48 16.85 -12.67
CA PRO A 282 19.83 16.28 -12.76
C PRO A 282 20.99 17.30 -12.73
N ASP A 283 20.73 18.56 -13.04
CA ASP A 283 21.68 19.69 -13.00
C ASP A 283 21.80 20.34 -11.61
N ASP A 284 21.00 19.91 -10.64
CA ASP A 284 21.09 20.39 -9.27
C ASP A 284 22.36 19.87 -8.59
N ASN A 285 23.10 20.76 -7.96
CA ASN A 285 24.34 20.47 -7.23
C ASN A 285 24.19 20.68 -5.71
N SER A 286 22.96 20.67 -5.18
CA SER A 286 22.68 20.95 -3.77
C SER A 286 22.71 19.71 -2.87
N LEU A 287 23.07 18.53 -3.41
CA LEU A 287 23.23 17.34 -2.57
C LEU A 287 24.34 17.55 -1.53
N PRO A 288 24.07 17.26 -0.25
CA PRO A 288 25.09 17.38 0.77
C PRO A 288 26.22 16.36 0.51
N PRO A 289 27.45 16.66 0.94
CA PRO A 289 28.50 15.67 0.93
C PRO A 289 28.13 14.52 1.87
N LEU A 290 28.36 13.30 1.42
CA LEU A 290 28.17 12.07 2.19
C LEU A 290 29.45 11.26 2.14
N ALA A 291 29.91 10.82 3.30
CA ALA A 291 31.01 9.89 3.42
C ALA A 291 30.58 8.73 4.33
N LEU A 292 31.08 7.53 4.04
CA LEU A 292 30.67 6.32 4.76
C LEU A 292 31.00 6.40 6.25
N HIS A 293 32.09 7.06 6.60
CA HIS A 293 32.51 7.28 8.00
C HIS A 293 31.63 8.30 8.78
N ASP A 294 30.73 9.04 8.10
CA ASP A 294 29.76 9.92 8.75
C ASP A 294 28.55 9.15 9.30
N PHE A 295 28.46 7.85 9.01
CA PHE A 295 27.39 7.00 9.49
C PHE A 295 27.85 6.15 10.68
N ALA A 296 26.92 5.90 11.61
CA ALA A 296 27.10 4.99 12.71
C ALA A 296 26.02 3.90 12.70
N LEU A 297 26.38 2.67 13.01
CA LEU A 297 25.38 1.61 13.16
C LEU A 297 24.55 1.82 14.44
N PRO A 298 23.24 1.56 14.40
CA PRO A 298 22.39 1.60 15.59
C PRO A 298 22.89 0.63 16.66
N VAL A 299 23.00 1.09 17.91
CA VAL A 299 23.44 0.25 19.03
C VAL A 299 22.40 -0.80 19.42
N GLN A 300 21.13 -0.48 19.24
CA GLN A 300 20.00 -1.35 19.55
C GLN A 300 19.19 -1.61 18.31
N LEU A 301 18.90 -2.89 18.06
CA LEU A 301 18.06 -3.36 16.98
C LEU A 301 16.72 -3.82 17.59
N PRO A 302 15.61 -3.12 17.35
CA PRO A 302 14.31 -3.56 17.81
C PRO A 302 13.89 -4.80 17.00
N LEU A 303 13.23 -5.74 17.65
CA LEU A 303 12.57 -6.87 17.00
C LEU A 303 11.13 -6.94 17.50
N SER A 304 10.18 -6.50 16.70
CA SER A 304 8.77 -6.48 17.04
C SER A 304 8.22 -7.88 17.32
N LEU A 305 7.23 -7.97 18.22
CA LEU A 305 6.52 -9.23 18.43
C LEU A 305 5.75 -9.63 17.16
N PRO A 306 5.61 -10.94 16.85
CA PRO A 306 4.86 -11.41 15.67
C PRO A 306 3.45 -10.82 15.54
N SER A 307 2.73 -10.68 16.66
CA SER A 307 1.40 -10.10 16.69
C SER A 307 1.38 -8.58 16.42
N GLN A 308 2.47 -7.87 16.69
CA GLN A 308 2.62 -6.44 16.41
C GLN A 308 2.97 -6.23 14.93
N LEU A 309 3.88 -7.03 14.37
CA LEU A 309 4.30 -6.94 12.98
C LEU A 309 3.11 -6.93 12.00
N VAL A 310 2.17 -7.86 12.19
CA VAL A 310 0.94 -7.97 11.35
C VAL A 310 0.05 -6.72 11.45
N ARG A 311 0.18 -5.93 12.52
CA ARG A 311 -0.61 -4.70 12.73
C ARG A 311 0.14 -3.41 12.38
N GLN A 312 1.42 -3.51 12.11
CA GLN A 312 2.31 -2.37 11.90
C GLN A 312 2.77 -2.23 10.45
N ARG A 313 2.83 -3.35 9.71
CA ARG A 313 3.26 -3.32 8.29
C ARG A 313 2.15 -2.82 7.38
N PRO A 314 2.41 -1.76 6.58
CA PRO A 314 1.40 -1.19 5.68
C PRO A 314 0.91 -2.17 4.61
N ASP A 315 1.77 -3.05 4.07
CA ASP A 315 1.42 -4.06 3.08
C ASP A 315 0.48 -5.14 3.64
N VAL A 316 0.66 -5.55 4.90
CA VAL A 316 -0.24 -6.48 5.58
C VAL A 316 -1.59 -5.83 5.85
N LEU A 317 -1.61 -4.56 6.26
CA LEU A 317 -2.84 -3.79 6.47
C LEU A 317 -3.59 -3.58 5.15
N GLU A 318 -2.89 -3.28 4.05
CA GLU A 318 -3.47 -3.20 2.70
C GLU A 318 -4.13 -4.52 2.27
N ALA A 319 -3.48 -5.65 2.52
CA ALA A 319 -4.04 -6.96 2.22
C ALA A 319 -5.27 -7.28 3.09
N GLU A 320 -5.29 -6.83 4.35
CA GLU A 320 -6.45 -6.93 5.23
C GLU A 320 -7.64 -6.11 4.71
N ASP A 321 -7.40 -4.87 4.24
CA ASP A 321 -8.45 -4.03 3.66
C ASP A 321 -9.00 -4.63 2.36
N THR A 322 -8.13 -5.22 1.54
CA THR A 322 -8.55 -5.97 0.34
C THR A 322 -9.49 -7.13 0.71
N LEU A 323 -9.21 -7.83 1.79
CA LEU A 323 -10.07 -8.90 2.31
C LEU A 323 -11.40 -8.34 2.83
N HIS A 324 -11.38 -7.21 3.54
CA HIS A 324 -12.58 -6.52 4.02
C HIS A 324 -13.46 -6.07 2.86
N LEU A 325 -12.88 -5.41 1.86
CA LEU A 325 -13.54 -5.00 0.62
C LEU A 325 -14.26 -6.20 -0.04
N ALA A 326 -13.55 -7.32 -0.20
CA ALA A 326 -14.12 -8.53 -0.80
C ALA A 326 -15.25 -9.13 0.05
N SER A 327 -15.17 -9.07 1.38
CA SER A 327 -16.24 -9.47 2.31
C SER A 327 -17.50 -8.63 2.11
N ALA A 328 -17.35 -7.30 2.03
CA ALA A 328 -18.47 -6.38 1.80
C ALA A 328 -19.13 -6.62 0.42
N GLN A 329 -18.33 -6.92 -0.61
CA GLN A 329 -18.84 -7.26 -1.96
C GLN A 329 -19.68 -8.54 -1.97
N VAL A 330 -19.37 -9.53 -1.13
CA VAL A 330 -20.24 -10.70 -0.93
C VAL A 330 -21.61 -10.24 -0.43
N GLY A 331 -21.65 -9.31 0.52
CA GLY A 331 -22.90 -8.72 1.02
C GLY A 331 -23.70 -8.00 -0.06
N VAL A 332 -23.04 -7.19 -0.91
CA VAL A 332 -23.67 -6.52 -2.05
C VAL A 332 -24.31 -7.54 -3.00
N ALA A 333 -23.57 -8.60 -3.37
CA ALA A 333 -24.03 -9.64 -4.28
C ALA A 333 -25.21 -10.45 -3.70
N GLN A 334 -25.20 -10.71 -2.39
CA GLN A 334 -26.32 -11.35 -1.69
C GLN A 334 -27.54 -10.45 -1.63
N ALA A 335 -27.37 -9.17 -1.27
CA ALA A 335 -28.47 -8.22 -1.19
C ALA A 335 -29.17 -8.02 -2.55
N ALA A 336 -28.45 -8.11 -3.67
CA ALA A 336 -29.01 -8.02 -5.02
C ALA A 336 -30.04 -9.13 -5.36
N ARG A 337 -30.15 -10.18 -4.55
CA ARG A 337 -31.12 -11.27 -4.71
C ARG A 337 -32.46 -10.99 -4.01
N PHE A 338 -32.51 -9.98 -3.17
CA PHE A 338 -33.70 -9.57 -2.41
C PHE A 338 -34.46 -8.47 -3.12
N PRO A 339 -35.74 -8.18 -2.71
CA PRO A 339 -36.51 -7.09 -3.27
C PRO A 339 -35.84 -5.74 -3.12
N SER A 340 -35.88 -4.91 -4.14
CA SER A 340 -35.50 -3.49 -4.08
C SER A 340 -36.76 -2.63 -3.86
N PHE A 341 -36.60 -1.56 -3.08
CA PHE A 341 -37.64 -0.61 -2.75
C PHE A 341 -37.22 0.78 -3.16
N ASN A 342 -37.93 1.39 -4.09
CA ASN A 342 -37.66 2.73 -4.57
C ASN A 342 -38.88 3.64 -4.35
N ILE A 343 -38.67 4.76 -3.68
CA ILE A 343 -39.65 5.84 -3.57
C ILE A 343 -39.34 6.83 -4.69
N SER A 344 -40.38 7.18 -5.46
CA SER A 344 -40.28 8.23 -6.47
C SER A 344 -41.36 9.29 -6.23
N ALA A 345 -40.97 10.56 -6.41
CA ALA A 345 -41.93 11.67 -6.41
C ALA A 345 -41.59 12.58 -7.59
N GLN A 346 -42.60 13.03 -8.27
CA GLN A 346 -42.42 13.96 -9.40
C GLN A 346 -43.47 15.07 -9.30
N TYR A 347 -43.04 16.28 -9.57
CA TYR A 347 -43.88 17.42 -9.84
C TYR A 347 -43.46 18.04 -11.16
N ALA A 348 -44.35 18.19 -12.11
CA ALA A 348 -43.99 18.72 -13.42
C ALA A 348 -45.10 19.64 -13.98
N GLN A 349 -44.71 20.60 -14.77
CA GLN A 349 -45.55 21.31 -15.71
C GLN A 349 -45.53 20.55 -17.02
N GLN A 350 -46.67 20.07 -17.50
CA GLN A 350 -46.76 19.25 -18.71
C GLN A 350 -47.87 19.77 -19.64
N SER A 351 -47.51 20.10 -20.90
CA SER A 351 -48.47 20.64 -21.87
C SER A 351 -48.12 20.22 -23.30
N GLY A 352 -49.09 20.26 -24.17
CA GLY A 352 -48.96 20.08 -25.63
C GLY A 352 -48.38 21.31 -26.37
N GLY A 353 -48.36 22.45 -25.73
CA GLY A 353 -47.85 23.71 -26.26
C GLY A 353 -47.03 24.47 -25.25
N THR A 354 -46.03 25.23 -25.70
CA THR A 354 -45.14 26.02 -24.81
C THR A 354 -45.91 27.19 -24.13
N GLY A 355 -46.97 27.73 -24.75
CA GLY A 355 -47.77 28.82 -24.18
C GLY A 355 -48.60 28.43 -22.98
N ASP A 356 -48.97 27.16 -22.87
CA ASP A 356 -49.81 26.64 -21.78
C ASP A 356 -49.00 25.95 -20.66
N LEU A 357 -47.70 25.87 -20.81
CA LEU A 357 -46.84 25.09 -19.92
C LEU A 357 -46.90 25.55 -18.45
N PHE A 358 -47.10 26.86 -18.21
CA PHE A 358 -47.10 27.40 -16.84
C PHE A 358 -48.51 27.68 -16.32
N THR A 359 -49.56 27.11 -16.93
CA THR A 359 -50.93 27.21 -16.45
C THR A 359 -51.20 26.20 -15.32
N LYS A 360 -52.20 26.47 -14.47
CA LYS A 360 -52.64 25.52 -13.44
C LYS A 360 -53.07 24.17 -14.01
N ALA A 361 -53.61 24.15 -15.23
CA ALA A 361 -54.04 22.95 -15.92
C ALA A 361 -52.89 22.05 -16.38
N ALA A 362 -51.67 22.59 -16.49
CA ALA A 362 -50.49 21.84 -16.86
C ALA A 362 -49.79 21.16 -15.68
N GLN A 363 -50.25 21.37 -14.44
CA GLN A 363 -49.64 20.80 -13.24
C GLN A 363 -49.97 19.31 -13.12
N VAL A 364 -48.91 18.49 -13.04
CA VAL A 364 -48.98 17.04 -12.79
C VAL A 364 -48.04 16.70 -11.64
N TRP A 365 -48.50 15.82 -10.77
CA TRP A 365 -47.63 15.27 -9.72
C TRP A 365 -47.94 13.78 -9.51
N SER A 366 -46.93 13.06 -9.08
CA SER A 366 -47.07 11.67 -8.69
C SER A 366 -46.14 11.36 -7.52
N ILE A 367 -46.56 10.49 -6.63
CA ILE A 367 -45.75 9.88 -5.58
C ILE A 367 -46.01 8.38 -5.66
N GLY A 368 -44.94 7.59 -5.68
CA GLY A 368 -45.05 6.15 -5.80
C GLY A 368 -44.00 5.42 -4.98
N LEU A 369 -44.34 4.21 -4.55
CA LEU A 369 -43.42 3.21 -4.05
C LEU A 369 -43.36 2.07 -5.06
N ASN A 370 -42.17 1.83 -5.59
CA ASN A 370 -41.91 0.71 -6.49
C ASN A 370 -41.18 -0.39 -5.73
N VAL A 371 -41.70 -1.63 -5.79
CA VAL A 371 -41.06 -2.82 -5.22
C VAL A 371 -40.76 -3.79 -6.35
N ALA A 372 -39.49 -4.14 -6.56
CA ALA A 372 -39.08 -5.05 -7.61
C ALA A 372 -38.28 -6.23 -7.04
N GLN A 373 -38.78 -7.45 -7.27
CA GLN A 373 -38.11 -8.70 -6.88
C GLN A 373 -37.68 -9.45 -8.12
N PRO A 374 -36.38 -9.69 -8.36
CA PRO A 374 -35.94 -10.58 -9.42
C PRO A 374 -36.31 -12.03 -9.06
N VAL A 375 -37.23 -12.64 -9.86
CA VAL A 375 -37.69 -14.01 -9.63
C VAL A 375 -36.87 -15.02 -10.44
N PHE A 376 -36.58 -14.67 -11.68
CA PHE A 376 -35.82 -15.53 -12.58
C PHE A 376 -34.90 -14.70 -13.50
N GLU A 377 -33.61 -14.93 -13.43
CA GLU A 377 -32.61 -14.29 -14.25
C GLU A 377 -31.59 -15.30 -14.85
N GLY A 378 -32.03 -16.48 -15.18
CA GLY A 378 -31.18 -17.51 -15.79
C GLY A 378 -29.97 -17.91 -14.94
N GLY A 379 -30.04 -17.76 -13.62
CA GLY A 379 -28.93 -18.07 -12.71
C GLY A 379 -27.89 -16.94 -12.49
N ARG A 380 -28.03 -15.80 -13.17
CA ARG A 380 -27.06 -14.68 -13.14
C ARG A 380 -26.72 -14.19 -11.72
N LEU A 381 -27.72 -13.93 -10.89
CA LEU A 381 -27.49 -13.40 -9.52
C LEU A 381 -26.78 -14.44 -8.62
N ARG A 382 -27.13 -15.74 -8.78
CA ARG A 382 -26.45 -16.81 -8.06
C ARG A 382 -24.97 -16.94 -8.49
N ALA A 383 -24.70 -16.83 -9.78
CA ALA A 383 -23.35 -16.87 -10.29
C ALA A 383 -22.50 -15.69 -9.78
N ARG A 384 -23.07 -14.47 -9.73
CA ARG A 384 -22.39 -13.29 -9.17
C ARG A 384 -22.10 -13.44 -7.67
N GLU A 385 -23.03 -14.01 -6.89
CA GLU A 385 -22.75 -14.30 -5.49
C GLU A 385 -21.60 -15.31 -5.33
N GLN A 386 -21.57 -16.38 -6.15
CA GLN A 386 -20.48 -17.35 -6.11
C GLN A 386 -19.16 -16.72 -6.57
N GLU A 387 -19.17 -15.87 -7.58
CA GLU A 387 -18.01 -15.09 -8.01
C GLU A 387 -17.45 -14.25 -6.85
N ALA A 388 -18.30 -13.47 -6.15
CA ALA A 388 -17.89 -12.66 -5.01
C ALA A 388 -17.29 -13.51 -3.89
N ARG A 389 -17.87 -14.68 -3.59
CA ARG A 389 -17.32 -15.63 -2.61
C ARG A 389 -15.94 -16.16 -3.01
N GLN A 390 -15.71 -16.46 -4.29
CA GLN A 390 -14.39 -16.92 -4.76
C GLN A 390 -13.36 -15.79 -4.69
N ARG A 391 -13.75 -14.55 -4.96
CA ARG A 391 -12.87 -13.37 -4.78
C ARG A 391 -12.51 -13.14 -3.30
N TYR A 392 -13.45 -13.35 -2.38
CA TYR A 392 -13.17 -13.33 -0.95
C TYR A 392 -12.13 -14.38 -0.54
N LEU A 393 -12.29 -15.63 -1.00
CA LEU A 393 -11.32 -16.71 -0.72
C LEU A 393 -9.96 -16.43 -1.37
N GLN A 394 -9.93 -15.81 -2.55
CA GLN A 394 -8.70 -15.35 -3.19
C GLN A 394 -8.00 -14.29 -2.32
N ALA A 395 -8.74 -13.27 -1.87
CA ALA A 395 -8.18 -12.22 -1.00
C ALA A 395 -7.68 -12.79 0.35
N GLU A 396 -8.38 -13.79 0.91
CA GLU A 396 -7.93 -14.49 2.11
C GLU A 396 -6.60 -15.23 1.90
N ALA A 397 -6.44 -15.88 0.74
CA ALA A 397 -5.19 -16.55 0.40
C ALA A 397 -4.05 -15.55 0.18
N GLN A 398 -4.33 -14.41 -0.47
CA GLN A 398 -3.36 -13.32 -0.66
C GLN A 398 -2.93 -12.73 0.68
N TYR A 399 -3.87 -12.40 1.57
CA TYR A 399 -3.57 -11.92 2.92
C TYR A 399 -2.62 -12.87 3.67
N ARG A 400 -2.89 -14.20 3.64
CA ARG A 400 -2.02 -15.20 4.28
C ARG A 400 -0.62 -15.23 3.64
N GLY A 401 -0.53 -15.07 2.31
CA GLY A 401 0.75 -14.98 1.59
C GLY A 401 1.55 -13.77 2.07
N THR A 402 0.95 -12.57 2.02
CA THR A 402 1.60 -11.33 2.48
C THR A 402 2.08 -11.41 3.93
N VAL A 403 1.28 -12.02 4.82
CA VAL A 403 1.71 -12.23 6.22
C VAL A 403 2.94 -13.14 6.30
N ILE A 404 2.98 -14.24 5.54
CA ILE A 404 4.14 -15.14 5.51
C ILE A 404 5.37 -14.41 4.97
N ASP A 405 5.23 -13.68 3.87
CA ASP A 405 6.31 -12.92 3.25
C ASP A 405 6.89 -11.88 4.23
N ALA A 406 6.03 -11.18 4.99
CA ALA A 406 6.44 -10.23 6.01
C ALA A 406 7.33 -10.88 7.11
N PHE A 407 7.03 -12.10 7.53
CA PHE A 407 7.86 -12.83 8.49
C PHE A 407 9.18 -13.30 7.89
N ILE A 408 9.15 -13.73 6.63
CA ILE A 408 10.35 -14.16 5.89
C ILE A 408 11.31 -12.97 5.74
N GLU A 409 10.82 -11.81 5.32
CA GLU A 409 11.65 -10.60 5.17
C GLU A 409 12.36 -10.19 6.46
N VAL A 410 11.67 -10.24 7.61
CA VAL A 410 12.31 -9.96 8.91
C VAL A 410 13.37 -11.01 9.24
N ALA A 411 13.08 -12.29 8.99
CA ALA A 411 14.03 -13.38 9.25
C ALA A 411 15.26 -13.25 8.35
N ASP A 412 15.06 -12.95 7.07
CA ASP A 412 16.14 -12.78 6.09
C ASP A 412 17.01 -11.55 6.44
N ALA A 413 16.40 -10.41 6.79
CA ALA A 413 17.13 -9.22 7.20
C ALA A 413 17.99 -9.46 8.45
N MET A 414 17.49 -10.22 9.42
CA MET A 414 18.26 -10.58 10.61
C MET A 414 19.42 -11.52 10.29
N GLN A 415 19.23 -12.51 9.41
CA GLN A 415 20.27 -13.45 9.02
C GLN A 415 21.34 -12.75 8.18
N ALA A 416 20.93 -11.87 7.24
CA ALA A 416 21.84 -11.05 6.46
C ALA A 416 22.74 -10.21 7.39
N LEU A 417 22.14 -9.45 8.30
CA LEU A 417 22.87 -8.61 9.25
C LEU A 417 23.88 -9.41 10.10
N GLN A 418 23.53 -10.65 10.50
CA GLN A 418 24.43 -11.53 11.25
C GLN A 418 25.61 -11.98 10.38
N HIS A 419 25.34 -12.55 9.20
CA HIS A 419 26.39 -13.12 8.35
C HIS A 419 27.30 -12.03 7.78
N ASP A 420 26.77 -10.85 7.44
CA ASP A 420 27.54 -9.74 6.94
C ASP A 420 28.36 -9.07 8.05
N THR A 421 27.90 -9.13 9.31
CA THR A 421 28.73 -8.75 10.46
C THR A 421 29.90 -9.72 10.66
N ASP A 422 29.68 -11.03 10.52
CA ASP A 422 30.76 -12.03 10.62
C ASP A 422 31.77 -11.88 9.48
N SER A 423 31.28 -11.63 8.24
CA SER A 423 32.08 -11.33 7.06
C SER A 423 32.94 -10.06 7.25
N TYR A 424 32.31 -8.99 7.75
CA TYR A 424 33.00 -7.74 8.08
C TYR A 424 34.16 -7.95 9.07
N ASN A 425 33.96 -8.71 10.14
CA ASN A 425 34.98 -8.99 11.12
C ASN A 425 36.15 -9.76 10.52
N ALA A 426 35.88 -10.71 9.60
CA ALA A 426 36.93 -11.44 8.87
C ALA A 426 37.70 -10.53 7.91
N HIS A 427 37.00 -9.66 7.15
CA HIS A 427 37.61 -8.70 6.26
C HIS A 427 38.44 -7.66 7.00
N ASN A 428 37.98 -7.17 8.14
CA ASN A 428 38.74 -6.24 8.98
C ASN A 428 40.03 -6.89 9.51
N THR A 429 39.97 -8.14 9.95
CA THR A 429 41.15 -8.90 10.37
C THR A 429 42.15 -9.08 9.22
N ALA A 430 41.66 -9.38 8.01
CA ALA A 430 42.49 -9.50 6.81
C ALA A 430 43.13 -8.18 6.41
N LEU A 431 42.37 -7.06 6.50
CA LEU A 431 42.88 -5.71 6.22
C LEU A 431 43.98 -5.32 7.20
N ASP A 432 43.80 -5.60 8.50
CA ASP A 432 44.83 -5.32 9.51
C ASP A 432 46.13 -6.14 9.26
N ALA A 433 46.01 -7.40 8.85
CA ALA A 433 47.15 -8.23 8.45
C ALA A 433 47.82 -7.68 7.19
N ALA A 434 47.05 -7.25 6.18
CA ALA A 434 47.59 -6.66 4.96
C ALA A 434 48.29 -5.31 5.24
N ARG A 435 47.75 -4.50 6.14
CA ARG A 435 48.37 -3.25 6.62
C ARG A 435 49.71 -3.54 7.30
N ALA A 436 49.74 -4.48 8.24
CA ALA A 436 50.95 -4.86 8.94
C ALA A 436 52.04 -5.42 7.98
N ASN A 437 51.60 -6.23 6.98
CA ASN A 437 52.52 -6.77 5.96
C ASN A 437 53.10 -5.65 5.09
N ARG A 438 52.28 -4.69 4.65
CA ARG A 438 52.75 -3.51 3.88
C ARG A 438 53.78 -2.71 4.67
N ASP A 439 53.51 -2.42 5.93
CA ASP A 439 54.40 -1.62 6.78
C ASP A 439 55.70 -2.35 7.07
N LEU A 440 55.65 -3.68 7.28
CA LEU A 440 56.86 -4.52 7.43
C LEU A 440 57.67 -4.57 6.15
N ALA A 441 57.04 -4.79 5.00
CA ALA A 441 57.73 -4.82 3.69
C ALA A 441 58.45 -3.50 3.42
N ARG A 442 57.85 -2.35 3.78
CA ARG A 442 58.48 -1.03 3.65
C ARG A 442 59.72 -0.91 4.52
N VAL A 443 59.66 -1.29 5.80
CA VAL A 443 60.84 -1.28 6.71
C VAL A 443 61.95 -2.22 6.22
N GLN A 444 61.60 -3.39 5.70
CA GLN A 444 62.58 -4.35 5.14
C GLN A 444 63.23 -3.80 3.88
N PHE A 445 62.49 -3.11 3.03
CA PHE A 445 63.07 -2.46 1.85
C PHE A 445 64.02 -1.34 2.23
N GLU A 446 63.69 -0.47 3.17
CA GLU A 446 64.57 0.59 3.68
C GLU A 446 65.90 0.04 4.24
N ARG A 447 65.88 -1.22 4.73
CA ARG A 447 67.07 -1.95 5.21
C ARG A 447 67.77 -2.79 4.12
N GLY A 448 67.30 -2.78 2.87
CA GLY A 448 67.81 -3.54 1.77
C GLY A 448 67.57 -5.05 1.83
N LEU A 449 66.60 -5.52 2.65
CA LEU A 449 66.32 -6.95 2.85
C LEU A 449 65.36 -7.52 1.81
N VAL A 450 64.52 -6.70 1.19
CA VAL A 450 63.57 -7.10 0.15
C VAL A 450 63.64 -6.12 -1.03
N SER A 451 63.12 -6.55 -2.18
CA SER A 451 62.98 -5.68 -3.35
C SER A 451 61.76 -4.74 -3.23
N GLU A 452 61.82 -3.65 -3.97
CA GLU A 452 60.70 -2.71 -4.08
C GLU A 452 59.41 -3.40 -4.61
N LEU A 453 59.55 -4.41 -5.46
CA LEU A 453 58.42 -5.21 -5.95
C LEU A 453 57.64 -5.87 -4.81
N VAL A 454 58.31 -6.33 -3.73
CA VAL A 454 57.63 -6.89 -2.54
C VAL A 454 56.80 -5.82 -1.85
N VAL A 455 57.30 -4.59 -1.73
CA VAL A 455 56.54 -3.46 -1.13
C VAL A 455 55.31 -3.14 -1.96
N LEU A 456 55.47 -3.04 -3.29
CA LEU A 456 54.34 -2.74 -4.19
C LEU A 456 53.27 -3.83 -4.18
N THR A 457 53.69 -5.11 -4.10
CA THR A 457 52.76 -6.24 -3.97
C THR A 457 51.98 -6.18 -2.63
N ALA A 458 52.68 -5.89 -1.53
CA ALA A 458 52.03 -5.73 -0.22
C ALA A 458 51.08 -4.51 -0.19
N GLN A 459 51.44 -3.41 -0.85
CA GLN A 459 50.61 -2.23 -1.02
C GLN A 459 49.34 -2.56 -1.81
N GLN A 460 49.43 -3.29 -2.93
CA GLN A 460 48.30 -3.75 -3.71
C GLN A 460 47.32 -4.60 -2.86
N GLN A 461 47.86 -5.55 -2.07
CA GLN A 461 47.04 -6.36 -1.17
C GLN A 461 46.30 -5.52 -0.13
N TYR A 462 46.99 -4.51 0.42
CA TYR A 462 46.37 -3.57 1.34
C TYR A 462 45.20 -2.77 0.67
N GLN A 463 45.42 -2.23 -0.53
CA GLN A 463 44.37 -1.47 -1.25
C GLN A 463 43.18 -2.35 -1.61
N ASN A 464 43.39 -3.61 -2.02
CA ASN A 464 42.32 -4.56 -2.22
C ASN A 464 41.54 -4.82 -0.93
N GLY A 465 42.20 -4.93 0.21
CA GLY A 465 41.60 -5.06 1.52
C GLY A 465 40.74 -3.83 1.87
N VAL A 466 41.21 -2.62 1.56
CA VAL A 466 40.42 -1.37 1.76
C VAL A 466 39.13 -1.39 0.93
N LEU A 467 39.18 -1.78 -0.36
CA LEU A 467 38.01 -1.89 -1.21
C LEU A 467 36.98 -2.87 -0.64
N THR A 468 37.42 -4.05 -0.22
CA THR A 468 36.56 -5.06 0.37
C THR A 468 35.95 -4.56 1.69
N GLN A 469 36.69 -3.81 2.50
CA GLN A 469 36.19 -3.22 3.74
C GLN A 469 35.08 -2.19 3.49
N VAL A 470 35.27 -1.28 2.52
CA VAL A 470 34.24 -0.28 2.15
C VAL A 470 32.93 -0.96 1.75
N GLN A 471 33.03 -2.02 0.94
CA GLN A 471 31.84 -2.78 0.51
C GLN A 471 31.15 -3.48 1.70
N SER A 472 31.92 -4.08 2.60
CA SER A 472 31.38 -4.74 3.79
C SER A 472 30.73 -3.76 4.77
N ASP A 473 31.28 -2.55 4.92
CA ASP A 473 30.69 -1.49 5.74
C ASP A 473 29.35 -1.04 5.15
N ALA A 474 29.31 -0.74 3.84
CA ALA A 474 28.09 -0.34 3.16
C ALA A 474 26.98 -1.39 3.27
N GLN A 475 27.32 -2.68 3.11
CA GLN A 475 26.38 -3.78 3.22
C GLN A 475 25.75 -3.85 4.62
N ARG A 476 26.54 -3.72 5.69
CA ARG A 476 26.04 -3.72 7.07
C ARG A 476 25.09 -2.56 7.38
N PHE A 477 25.38 -1.37 6.83
CA PHE A 477 24.45 -0.24 6.94
C PHE A 477 23.13 -0.52 6.20
N ALA A 478 23.21 -1.10 5.00
CA ALA A 478 22.05 -1.48 4.20
C ALA A 478 21.20 -2.55 4.91
N ASP A 479 21.81 -3.58 5.49
CA ASP A 479 21.10 -4.63 6.23
C ASP A 479 20.40 -4.09 7.47
N ALA A 480 21.03 -3.16 8.20
CA ALA A 480 20.38 -2.50 9.32
C ALA A 480 19.17 -1.67 8.88
N ALA A 481 19.27 -0.93 7.77
CA ALA A 481 18.15 -0.18 7.22
C ALA A 481 17.01 -1.10 6.74
N ASN A 482 17.36 -2.19 6.04
CA ASN A 482 16.40 -3.18 5.58
C ASN A 482 15.66 -3.87 6.73
N LEU A 483 16.31 -4.10 7.87
CA LEU A 483 15.63 -4.62 9.06
C LEU A 483 14.56 -3.63 9.57
N PHE A 484 14.86 -2.33 9.67
CA PHE A 484 13.86 -1.33 10.06
C PHE A 484 12.70 -1.27 9.07
N HIS A 485 12.97 -1.36 7.77
CA HIS A 485 11.95 -1.43 6.74
C HIS A 485 11.08 -2.67 6.87
N ALA A 486 11.68 -3.86 7.01
CA ALA A 486 10.96 -5.13 7.18
C ALA A 486 10.07 -5.15 8.43
N LEU A 487 10.46 -4.41 9.48
CA LEU A 487 9.65 -4.23 10.69
C LEU A 487 8.52 -3.21 10.51
N GLY A 488 8.35 -2.61 9.32
CA GLY A 488 7.27 -1.68 8.99
C GLY A 488 7.64 -0.19 9.06
N GLY A 489 8.92 0.15 9.30
CA GLY A 489 9.44 1.51 9.20
C GLY A 489 8.99 2.49 10.30
N GLY A 490 8.28 2.04 11.35
CA GLY A 490 7.96 2.85 12.52
C GLY A 490 6.97 4.00 12.30
N TRP A 491 6.23 4.02 11.19
CA TRP A 491 5.32 5.12 10.83
C TRP A 491 4.29 5.45 11.91
N TRP A 492 3.87 4.49 12.74
CA TRP A 492 2.94 4.66 13.87
C TRP A 492 3.55 5.37 15.08
N ASN A 493 4.88 5.55 15.11
CA ASN A 493 5.64 6.24 16.15
C ASN A 493 6.21 7.58 15.67
N VAL A 494 5.77 8.10 14.53
CA VAL A 494 6.16 9.44 14.09
C VAL A 494 5.65 10.43 15.14
N GLN A 495 6.57 10.99 15.94
CA GLN A 495 6.20 11.96 16.97
C GLN A 495 5.55 13.18 16.35
N ALA A 496 4.41 13.51 16.93
CA ALA A 496 3.59 14.65 16.57
C ALA A 496 4.19 16.00 16.93
N ASP A 497 5.42 16.28 16.57
CA ASP A 497 5.92 17.67 16.64
C ASP A 497 5.14 18.60 15.70
N ALA A 498 4.19 18.04 14.96
CA ALA A 498 3.26 18.75 14.10
C ALA A 498 1.92 18.02 13.84
N GLY A 499 1.40 17.16 14.77
CA GLY A 499 0.04 16.63 14.56
C GLY A 499 -0.14 15.10 14.50
N GLY A 500 0.82 14.28 14.87
CA GLY A 500 0.60 12.88 15.29
C GLY A 500 0.44 11.82 14.22
N GLU A 501 0.33 12.18 12.95
CA GLU A 501 0.32 11.23 11.83
C GLU A 501 1.31 11.71 10.77
N PRO A 502 1.92 10.81 9.97
CA PRO A 502 2.65 11.24 8.80
C PRO A 502 1.80 12.22 8.00
N ALA A 503 2.36 13.34 7.54
CA ALA A 503 1.61 14.38 6.81
C ALA A 503 0.82 13.83 5.60
N ILE A 504 1.18 12.64 5.12
CA ILE A 504 0.47 11.91 4.08
C ILE A 504 -0.92 11.41 4.53
N LEU A 505 -1.10 11.20 5.84
CA LEU A 505 -2.36 10.74 6.43
C LEU A 505 -3.10 11.85 7.16
N GLU A 506 -2.66 13.14 7.08
CA GLU A 506 -3.49 14.20 7.64
C GLU A 506 -4.93 13.95 7.18
N PRO A 507 -5.84 13.58 8.09
CA PRO A 507 -7.18 13.27 7.69
C PRO A 507 -7.73 14.52 7.01
N VAL A 508 -8.13 14.39 5.77
CA VAL A 508 -9.20 15.26 5.30
C VAL A 508 -10.25 15.09 6.38
N LYS A 509 -10.40 16.09 7.25
CA LYS A 509 -11.28 16.10 8.42
C LYS A 509 -12.53 15.38 8.00
N ARG A 510 -12.76 14.17 8.53
CA ARG A 510 -13.99 13.41 8.26
C ARG A 510 -15.08 14.42 8.48
N ASN A 511 -15.72 14.89 7.41
CA ASN A 511 -16.81 15.81 7.56
C ASN A 511 -17.82 15.09 8.45
N ALA A 512 -17.95 15.52 9.69
CA ALA A 512 -18.86 14.99 10.70
C ALA A 512 -20.33 14.98 10.21
N ALA A 513 -20.60 15.56 9.05
CA ALA A 513 -21.89 15.56 8.34
C ALA A 513 -22.26 14.22 7.67
N LEU A 514 -21.35 13.24 7.57
CA LEU A 514 -21.61 11.94 6.96
C LEU A 514 -21.60 10.76 7.96
N SER A 515 -21.70 11.01 9.25
CA SER A 515 -22.09 9.98 10.21
C SER A 515 -23.54 9.58 9.94
N LEU A 516 -23.74 8.65 8.99
CA LEU A 516 -25.03 7.99 8.82
C LEU A 516 -25.35 7.26 10.12
N PRO A 517 -26.51 7.51 10.76
CA PRO A 517 -26.92 6.78 11.96
C PRO A 517 -27.02 5.29 11.61
N GLY A 518 -26.15 4.46 12.18
CA GLY A 518 -26.13 3.02 12.00
C GLY A 518 -25.00 2.48 11.11
N ALA A 519 -24.01 3.27 10.75
CA ALA A 519 -22.76 2.73 10.20
C ALA A 519 -22.00 1.96 11.29
N PRO A 520 -21.56 0.70 11.03
CA PRO A 520 -20.83 -0.12 12.03
C PRO A 520 -19.39 0.35 12.31
N TYR A 521 -19.07 1.60 12.02
CA TYR A 521 -17.72 2.18 12.08
C TYR A 521 -17.45 3.05 13.32
N ASP A 522 -18.16 2.84 14.42
CA ASP A 522 -17.77 3.40 15.71
C ASP A 522 -17.10 2.30 16.55
N GLN A 523 -15.79 2.07 16.32
CA GLN A 523 -14.83 1.74 17.40
C GLN A 523 -13.39 1.75 16.82
N PRO A 524 -12.41 2.41 17.50
CA PRO A 524 -10.98 2.41 17.13
C PRO A 524 -10.29 1.06 17.33
#